data_844a34a650c10b46982d0bc137492b40
#
_entry.id   844a34a650c10b46982d0bc137492b40
#
_cell.length_a   1.000
_cell.length_b   1.000
_cell.length_c   1.000
_cell.angle_alpha   90.00
_cell.angle_beta   90.00
_cell.angle_gamma   90.00
#
_symmetry.space_group_name_H-M   'P 1'
#
loop_
_entity.id
_entity.type
_entity.pdbx_description
1 polymer ?
#
loop_
_entity_poly.entity_id
_entity_poly.type
_entity_poly.pdbx_seq_one_letter_code
_entity_poly.pdbx_strand_id
1 'polypeptide(L)'
;MTQDSSTSQASSNQDDFEPLVQAGHAICSSDAVEDQGDGFRFMIRTSDIASKVGGIDHRVDETLPAFVIRHDGMAHAYLNRCAHVAMELDWQPGQFFTQDKSAIICASHDAQYLPDTGECISGPCPRGVTLIKLEIDEKNGQIYLCQAV
;
A
#
# COMPACT_ATOMS: atom_id res chain seq x y z
N MET A 1 -23.29 -27.99 -7.00
CA MET A 1 -22.89 -27.47 -7.01
C MET A 1 -22.37 -26.63 -6.84
N THR A 2 -22.45 -26.88 -6.55
CA THR A 2 -21.90 -26.13 -6.34
C THR A 2 -21.44 -25.36 -6.31
N GLN A 3 -21.20 -25.39 -6.11
CA GLN A 3 -20.67 -24.56 -6.05
C GLN A 3 -20.41 -23.68 -6.07
N ASP A 4 -20.40 -23.80 -5.88
CA ASP A 4 -20.04 -22.96 -5.91
C ASP A 4 -20.19 -22.09 -5.86
N SER A 5 -20.30 -22.31 -6.07
CA SER A 5 -20.66 -21.25 -6.09
C SER A 5 -20.42 -20.34 -5.15
N SER A 6 -20.50 -20.47 -4.57
CA SER A 6 -20.09 -19.81 -3.55
C SER A 6 -19.07 -18.86 -3.78
N THR A 7 -18.40 -19.10 -4.62
CA THR A 7 -17.35 -18.27 -4.93
C THR A 7 -17.77 -16.89 -5.18
N SER A 8 -18.88 -16.69 -5.71
CA SER A 8 -19.23 -15.36 -6.07
C SER A 8 -19.43 -14.50 -4.88
N GLN A 9 -19.89 -15.07 -3.79
CA GLN A 9 -20.01 -14.28 -2.72
C GLN A 9 -18.76 -13.99 -2.07
N ALA A 10 -17.83 -14.75 -2.30
CA ALA A 10 -16.53 -14.46 -1.82
C ALA A 10 -16.04 -13.15 -2.36
N SER A 11 -16.42 -12.79 -3.56
CA SER A 11 -15.91 -11.55 -4.12
C SER A 11 -16.40 -10.34 -3.38
N SER A 12 -17.60 -10.35 -2.86
CA SER A 12 -18.06 -9.20 -2.15
C SER A 12 -17.33 -9.04 -0.82
N ASN A 13 -16.91 -10.16 -0.24
CA ASN A 13 -16.19 -10.08 0.99
C ASN A 13 -14.75 -9.65 0.78
N GLN A 14 -14.23 -9.87 -0.40
CA GLN A 14 -12.87 -9.54 -0.67
C GLN A 14 -12.60 -8.05 -0.62
N ASP A 15 -13.60 -7.23 -0.83
CA ASP A 15 -13.41 -5.80 -0.77
C ASP A 15 -13.05 -5.36 0.64
N ASP A 16 -13.49 -6.10 1.64
CA ASP A 16 -13.22 -5.77 3.02
C ASP A 16 -12.10 -6.59 3.61
N PHE A 17 -11.61 -7.57 2.87
CA PHE A 17 -10.60 -8.48 3.37
C PHE A 17 -9.25 -8.21 2.73
N GLU A 18 -8.27 -7.87 3.55
CA GLU A 18 -6.93 -7.62 3.07
C GLU A 18 -6.01 -8.61 3.75
N PRO A 19 -5.16 -9.30 3.00
CA PRO A 19 -4.31 -10.31 3.61
C PRO A 19 -3.28 -9.69 4.53
N LEU A 20 -2.99 -10.38 5.62
CA LEU A 20 -1.90 -9.99 6.50
C LEU A 20 -0.63 -10.62 5.95
N VAL A 21 0.34 -9.79 5.61
CA VAL A 21 1.58 -10.24 5.01
C VAL A 21 2.71 -10.09 6.01
N GLN A 22 3.51 -11.13 6.16
CA GLN A 22 4.64 -11.12 7.05
C GLN A 22 5.91 -10.87 6.26
N ALA A 23 6.90 -10.29 6.93
CA ALA A 23 8.20 -10.05 6.29
C ALA A 23 8.77 -11.35 5.74
N GLY A 24 9.30 -11.30 4.55
CA GLY A 24 9.86 -12.47 3.87
C GLY A 24 8.86 -13.23 3.03
N HIS A 25 7.58 -12.85 3.06
CA HIS A 25 6.55 -13.55 2.29
C HIS A 25 6.06 -12.72 1.13
N ALA A 26 5.42 -13.38 0.16
CA ALA A 26 4.89 -12.70 -1.00
C ALA A 26 3.66 -11.88 -0.60
N ILE A 27 3.57 -10.66 -1.12
CA ILE A 27 2.41 -9.82 -0.95
C ILE A 27 1.36 -10.21 -1.99
N CYS A 28 1.77 -10.30 -3.25
CA CYS A 28 0.87 -10.59 -4.35
C CYS A 28 1.69 -10.99 -5.56
N SER A 29 1.03 -11.46 -6.60
CA SER A 29 1.72 -11.72 -7.86
C SER A 29 2.03 -10.41 -8.56
N SER A 30 3.02 -10.40 -9.41
CA SER A 30 3.39 -9.22 -10.17
C SER A 30 2.23 -8.70 -11.02
N ASP A 31 1.38 -9.60 -11.49
CA ASP A 31 0.25 -9.21 -12.32
C ASP A 31 -0.88 -8.56 -11.54
N ALA A 32 -0.85 -8.61 -10.23
CA ALA A 32 -1.93 -8.05 -9.42
C ALA A 32 -1.92 -6.54 -9.44
N VAL A 33 -0.81 -5.90 -9.80
CA VAL A 33 -0.72 -4.44 -9.87
C VAL A 33 -0.26 -4.04 -11.26
N GLU A 34 -1.11 -3.33 -11.97
CA GLU A 34 -0.80 -2.83 -13.30
C GLU A 34 -0.15 -1.48 -13.21
N ASP A 35 0.65 -1.15 -14.22
CA ASP A 35 1.34 0.13 -14.26
C ASP A 35 0.31 1.25 -14.24
N GLN A 36 0.40 2.11 -13.23
CA GLN A 36 -0.53 3.24 -13.04
C GLN A 36 -1.98 2.78 -12.84
N GLY A 37 -2.16 1.53 -12.45
CA GLY A 37 -3.49 0.99 -12.21
C GLY A 37 -3.81 0.96 -10.73
N ASP A 38 -4.81 0.15 -10.37
CA ASP A 38 -5.22 0.04 -8.98
C ASP A 38 -4.13 -0.63 -8.16
N GLY A 39 -4.02 -0.19 -6.92
CA GLY A 39 -3.07 -0.77 -5.99
C GLY A 39 -3.62 -2.02 -5.33
N PHE A 40 -2.73 -2.84 -4.80
CA PHE A 40 -3.10 -4.03 -4.04
C PHE A 40 -2.99 -3.70 -2.55
N ARG A 41 -4.08 -3.84 -1.81
CA ARG A 41 -4.13 -3.50 -0.39
C ARG A 41 -3.82 -4.73 0.44
N PHE A 42 -3.05 -4.55 1.50
CA PHE A 42 -2.73 -5.64 2.43
C PHE A 42 -2.51 -5.05 3.82
N MET A 43 -2.34 -5.92 4.80
CA MET A 43 -2.07 -5.52 6.18
C MET A 43 -0.68 -5.97 6.56
N ILE A 44 -0.02 -5.20 7.40
CA ILE A 44 1.32 -5.53 7.89
C ILE A 44 1.35 -5.28 9.39
N ARG A 45 2.11 -6.10 10.12
CA ARG A 45 2.27 -5.89 11.55
C ARG A 45 3.39 -4.91 11.80
N THR A 46 3.28 -4.13 12.85
CA THR A 46 4.36 -3.19 13.19
C THR A 46 5.67 -3.92 13.43
N SER A 47 5.62 -5.14 13.94
CA SER A 47 6.84 -5.92 14.17
C SER A 47 7.56 -6.30 12.87
N ASP A 48 6.88 -6.25 11.74
CA ASP A 48 7.49 -6.55 10.45
C ASP A 48 7.97 -5.29 9.74
N ILE A 49 7.90 -4.13 10.38
CA ILE A 49 8.44 -2.90 9.84
C ILE A 49 9.77 -2.62 10.54
N ALA A 50 10.78 -2.26 9.77
CA ALA A 50 12.11 -2.03 10.33
C ALA A 50 12.06 -1.01 11.46
N SER A 51 12.77 -1.28 12.55
CA SER A 51 12.72 -0.44 13.73
C SER A 51 13.24 0.97 13.47
N LYS A 52 14.04 1.14 12.42
CA LYS A 52 14.56 2.46 12.07
C LYS A 52 13.53 3.35 11.42
N VAL A 53 12.39 2.79 11.01
CA VAL A 53 11.36 3.57 10.32
C VAL A 53 10.63 4.43 11.36
N GLY A 54 10.61 5.73 11.13
CA GLY A 54 9.93 6.66 12.04
C GLY A 54 8.45 6.78 11.73
N GLY A 55 7.74 7.48 12.61
CA GLY A 55 6.31 7.72 12.39
C GLY A 55 5.40 6.61 12.84
N ILE A 56 5.94 5.56 13.44
CA ILE A 56 5.19 4.42 13.92
C ILE A 56 5.62 4.10 15.33
N ASP A 57 4.70 3.68 16.17
CA ASP A 57 5.05 3.24 17.52
C ASP A 57 5.41 1.76 17.48
N HIS A 58 6.69 1.47 17.43
CA HIS A 58 7.17 0.09 17.36
C HIS A 58 6.99 -0.69 18.67
N ARG A 59 6.57 -0.02 19.74
CA ARG A 59 6.34 -0.68 21.02
C ARG A 59 4.97 -1.35 21.04
N VAL A 60 4.08 -0.95 20.15
CA VAL A 60 2.73 -1.51 20.08
C VAL A 60 2.67 -2.46 18.88
N ASP A 61 2.30 -3.71 19.13
CA ASP A 61 2.17 -4.67 18.03
C ASP A 61 0.74 -4.61 17.51
N GLU A 62 0.56 -4.00 16.37
CA GLU A 62 -0.74 -3.85 15.74
C GLU A 62 -0.61 -4.07 14.24
N THR A 63 -1.72 -4.26 13.59
CA THR A 63 -1.74 -4.36 12.14
C THR A 63 -2.06 -3.01 11.54
N LEU A 64 -1.38 -2.68 10.47
CA LEU A 64 -1.55 -1.41 9.77
C LEU A 64 -1.86 -1.67 8.30
N PRO A 65 -2.71 -0.85 7.69
CA PRO A 65 -3.00 -1.02 6.27
C PRO A 65 -1.81 -0.55 5.43
N ALA A 66 -1.62 -1.23 4.32
CA ALA A 66 -0.53 -0.94 3.40
C ALA A 66 -1.00 -1.22 1.98
N PHE A 67 -0.20 -0.81 1.01
CA PHE A 67 -0.55 -1.05 -0.39
C PHE A 67 0.69 -1.12 -1.26
N VAL A 68 0.52 -1.76 -2.42
CA VAL A 68 1.54 -1.80 -3.47
C VAL A 68 0.93 -1.16 -4.71
N ILE A 69 1.68 -0.30 -5.38
CA ILE A 69 1.29 0.25 -6.67
C ILE A 69 2.43 0.04 -7.63
N ARG A 70 2.16 0.19 -8.92
CA ARG A 70 3.21 0.15 -9.95
C ARG A 70 3.18 1.45 -10.72
N HIS A 71 4.36 2.01 -10.93
CA HIS A 71 4.49 3.26 -11.66
C HIS A 71 5.80 3.20 -12.45
N ASP A 72 5.73 3.49 -13.73
CA ASP A 72 6.87 3.41 -14.65
C ASP A 72 7.50 2.02 -14.61
N GLY A 73 6.67 1.00 -14.52
CA GLY A 73 7.12 -0.38 -14.56
C GLY A 73 7.66 -0.92 -13.24
N MET A 74 7.78 -0.08 -12.22
CA MET A 74 8.34 -0.50 -10.94
C MET A 74 7.28 -0.54 -9.86
N ALA A 75 7.34 -1.58 -9.01
CA ALA A 75 6.42 -1.69 -7.88
C ALA A 75 6.97 -0.92 -6.69
N HIS A 76 6.07 -0.26 -5.96
CA HIS A 76 6.43 0.47 -4.75
C HIS A 76 5.37 0.17 -3.71
N ALA A 77 5.77 0.08 -2.45
CA ALA A 77 4.84 -0.20 -1.35
C ALA A 77 4.97 0.85 -0.27
N TYR A 78 3.84 1.20 0.32
CA TYR A 78 3.79 2.20 1.38
C TYR A 78 2.76 1.79 2.40
N LEU A 79 2.88 2.31 3.62
CA LEU A 79 1.76 2.24 4.54
C LEU A 79 0.62 3.09 3.99
N ASN A 80 -0.60 2.61 4.13
CA ASN A 80 -1.78 3.31 3.64
C ASN A 80 -2.19 4.31 4.71
N ARG A 81 -1.39 5.36 4.81
CA ARG A 81 -1.55 6.35 5.85
C ARG A 81 -1.02 7.67 5.32
N CYS A 82 -1.88 8.66 5.26
CA CYS A 82 -1.48 9.97 4.77
C CYS A 82 -0.42 10.55 5.71
N ALA A 83 0.63 11.13 5.14
CA ALA A 83 1.70 11.72 5.95
C ALA A 83 1.21 12.96 6.69
N HIS A 84 0.14 13.57 6.22
CA HIS A 84 -0.42 14.77 6.79
C HIS A 84 -1.34 14.45 7.98
N VAL A 85 -2.18 13.43 7.84
CA VAL A 85 -3.05 12.97 8.92
C VAL A 85 -3.10 11.44 8.87
N ALA A 86 -3.45 10.82 9.99
CA ALA A 86 -3.45 9.36 10.07
C ALA A 86 -4.73 8.76 9.49
N MET A 87 -4.89 8.91 8.18
CA MET A 87 -6.06 8.41 7.45
C MET A 87 -5.59 7.65 6.23
N GLU A 88 -6.40 6.69 5.78
CA GLU A 88 -6.08 5.96 4.56
C GLU A 88 -6.18 6.88 3.35
N LEU A 89 -5.35 6.62 2.37
CA LEU A 89 -5.23 7.49 1.19
C LEU A 89 -6.38 7.28 0.21
N ASP A 90 -6.79 6.04 0.00
CA ASP A 90 -7.74 5.70 -1.06
C ASP A 90 -9.18 5.82 -0.59
N TRP A 91 -9.92 6.70 -1.23
CA TRP A 91 -11.36 6.80 -0.99
C TRP A 91 -12.05 5.54 -1.50
N GLN A 92 -11.70 5.13 -2.72
CA GLN A 92 -12.17 3.89 -3.30
C GLN A 92 -11.06 2.87 -3.17
N PRO A 93 -11.32 1.68 -2.63
CA PRO A 93 -10.25 0.71 -2.41
C PRO A 93 -9.42 0.48 -3.66
N GLY A 94 -8.12 0.63 -3.52
CA GLY A 94 -7.18 0.41 -4.62
C GLY A 94 -6.91 1.62 -5.48
N GLN A 95 -7.66 2.70 -5.35
CA GLN A 95 -7.47 3.86 -6.23
C GLN A 95 -6.58 4.88 -5.53
N PHE A 96 -5.30 4.82 -5.81
CA PHE A 96 -4.30 5.65 -5.16
C PHE A 96 -3.77 6.79 -6.02
N PHE A 97 -3.99 6.72 -7.34
CA PHE A 97 -3.40 7.69 -8.25
C PHE A 97 -4.33 8.86 -8.57
N THR A 98 -3.74 10.00 -8.90
CA THR A 98 -4.47 11.12 -9.43
C THR A 98 -5.08 10.73 -10.78
N GLN A 99 -5.97 11.56 -11.29
CA GLN A 99 -6.65 11.27 -12.54
C GLN A 99 -5.68 11.11 -13.70
N ASP A 100 -4.61 11.93 -13.74
CA ASP A 100 -3.61 11.83 -14.80
C ASP A 100 -2.53 10.79 -14.48
N LYS A 101 -2.67 10.07 -13.36
CA LYS A 101 -1.77 8.98 -12.99
C LYS A 101 -0.34 9.39 -12.71
N SER A 102 -0.11 10.66 -12.47
CA SER A 102 1.25 11.15 -12.23
C SER A 102 1.65 11.12 -10.76
N ALA A 103 0.71 11.04 -9.85
CA ALA A 103 1.01 11.11 -8.42
C ALA A 103 0.05 10.26 -7.62
N ILE A 104 0.47 9.91 -6.40
CA ILE A 104 -0.42 9.31 -5.42
C ILE A 104 -1.16 10.46 -4.75
N ILE A 105 -2.45 10.29 -4.50
CA ILE A 105 -3.25 11.34 -3.90
C ILE A 105 -3.99 10.82 -2.68
N CYS A 106 -4.00 11.64 -1.62
CA CYS A 106 -4.85 11.38 -0.46
C CYS A 106 -6.21 11.98 -0.71
N ALA A 107 -7.23 11.14 -0.73
CA ALA A 107 -8.57 11.58 -1.10
C ALA A 107 -9.18 12.52 -0.08
N SER A 108 -8.66 12.57 1.14
CA SER A 108 -9.23 13.43 2.18
C SER A 108 -8.96 14.91 1.95
N HIS A 109 -7.72 15.26 1.64
CA HIS A 109 -7.33 16.66 1.52
C HIS A 109 -6.50 16.96 0.28
N ASP A 110 -6.49 16.04 -0.67
CA ASP A 110 -5.80 16.20 -1.95
C ASP A 110 -4.29 16.37 -1.84
N ALA A 111 -3.69 15.92 -0.75
CA ALA A 111 -2.23 15.88 -0.65
C ALA A 111 -1.70 14.91 -1.70
N GLN A 112 -0.64 15.28 -2.41
CA GLN A 112 -0.10 14.46 -3.49
C GLN A 112 1.35 14.09 -3.20
N TYR A 113 1.70 12.90 -3.60
CA TYR A 113 3.02 12.33 -3.30
C TYR A 113 3.61 11.69 -4.55
N LEU A 114 4.93 11.74 -4.66
CA LEU A 114 5.62 11.07 -5.76
C LEU A 114 5.47 9.56 -5.62
N PRO A 115 5.12 8.85 -6.69
CA PRO A 115 4.90 7.40 -6.59
C PRO A 115 6.14 6.61 -6.21
N ASP A 116 7.32 7.05 -6.62
CA ASP A 116 8.55 6.30 -6.40
C ASP A 116 9.23 6.61 -5.07
N THR A 117 9.04 7.77 -4.51
CA THR A 117 9.69 8.14 -3.25
C THR A 117 8.71 8.34 -2.11
N GLY A 118 7.45 8.65 -2.43
CA GLY A 118 6.45 8.98 -1.41
C GLY A 118 6.55 10.40 -0.90
N GLU A 119 7.41 11.21 -1.51
CA GLU A 119 7.61 12.57 -1.04
C GLU A 119 6.41 13.46 -1.38
N CYS A 120 5.96 14.27 -0.41
CA CYS A 120 4.85 15.16 -0.65
C CYS A 120 5.25 16.27 -1.62
N ILE A 121 4.45 16.46 -2.67
CA ILE A 121 4.72 17.46 -3.67
C ILE A 121 3.63 18.52 -3.78
N SER A 122 2.49 18.30 -3.15
CA SER A 122 1.39 19.24 -3.27
C SER A 122 0.38 19.01 -2.16
N GLY A 123 -0.40 20.02 -1.84
CA GLY A 123 -1.47 19.92 -0.86
C GLY A 123 -1.04 20.38 0.52
N PRO A 124 -1.80 20.02 1.54
CA PRO A 124 -1.56 20.56 2.88
C PRO A 124 -0.42 19.94 3.65
N CYS A 125 0.26 18.93 3.11
CA CYS A 125 1.35 18.30 3.84
C CYS A 125 2.55 19.24 3.92
N PRO A 126 3.27 19.25 5.05
CA PRO A 126 4.46 20.08 5.16
C PRO A 126 5.54 19.62 4.20
N ARG A 127 6.37 20.56 3.78
CA ARG A 127 7.47 20.25 2.89
C ARG A 127 8.41 19.26 3.55
N GLY A 128 8.84 18.26 2.80
CA GLY A 128 9.77 17.27 3.28
C GLY A 128 9.13 16.05 3.94
N VAL A 129 7.81 16.06 4.05
CA VAL A 129 7.11 14.91 4.61
C VAL A 129 6.95 13.86 3.52
N THR A 130 7.09 12.59 3.89
CA THR A 130 6.94 11.49 2.95
C THR A 130 5.99 10.45 3.50
N LEU A 131 5.37 9.69 2.61
CA LEU A 131 4.68 8.47 2.99
C LEU A 131 5.72 7.48 3.55
N ILE A 132 5.28 6.58 4.42
CA ILE A 132 6.19 5.59 4.98
C ILE A 132 6.36 4.47 3.96
N LYS A 133 7.57 4.37 3.40
CA LYS A 133 7.86 3.40 2.36
C LYS A 133 8.27 2.08 2.95
N LEU A 134 7.73 1.00 2.39
CA LEU A 134 8.08 -0.35 2.77
C LEU A 134 9.02 -0.93 1.72
N GLU A 135 9.95 -1.76 2.15
CA GLU A 135 10.88 -2.37 1.22
C GLU A 135 10.31 -3.64 0.65
N ILE A 136 10.34 -3.76 -0.65
CA ILE A 136 9.81 -4.92 -1.34
C ILE A 136 10.81 -5.40 -2.37
N ASP A 137 10.63 -6.63 -2.82
CA ASP A 137 11.48 -7.24 -3.83
C ASP A 137 10.58 -7.95 -4.83
N GLU A 138 10.72 -7.64 -6.09
CA GLU A 138 9.91 -8.27 -7.14
C GLU A 138 10.78 -9.27 -7.89
N LYS A 139 10.41 -10.54 -7.85
CA LYS A 139 11.17 -11.59 -8.54
C LYS A 139 10.26 -12.79 -8.77
N ASN A 140 10.58 -13.56 -9.78
CA ASN A 140 9.85 -14.79 -10.07
C ASN A 140 8.36 -14.59 -10.22
N GLY A 141 7.94 -13.43 -10.73
CA GLY A 141 6.53 -13.14 -10.96
C GLY A 141 5.76 -12.78 -9.70
N GLN A 142 6.47 -12.49 -8.60
CA GLN A 142 5.81 -12.13 -7.35
C GLN A 142 6.50 -10.95 -6.67
N ILE A 143 5.74 -10.25 -5.85
CA ILE A 143 6.26 -9.13 -5.07
C ILE A 143 6.30 -9.57 -3.63
N TYR A 144 7.51 -9.52 -3.03
CA TYR A 144 7.73 -9.97 -1.66
C TYR A 144 7.97 -8.80 -0.74
N LEU A 145 7.50 -8.93 0.50
CA LEU A 145 7.81 -7.97 1.54
C LEU A 145 9.17 -8.34 2.11
N CYS A 146 10.12 -7.38 2.06
CA CYS A 146 11.45 -7.66 2.55
C CYS A 146 11.46 -7.79 4.07
N GLN A 147 12.46 -8.51 4.58
CA GLN A 147 12.57 -8.69 6.01
C GLN A 147 12.93 -7.39 6.70
N ALA A 148 12.34 -7.16 7.87
CA ALA A 148 12.68 -6.00 8.68
C ALA A 148 14.11 -6.13 9.19
N VAL A 149 14.80 -5.01 9.28
CA VAL A 149 16.19 -5.02 9.73
C VAL A 149 16.34 -4.18 10.98
#